data_1921f6e60232c59ec95ab652cb52f660
#
_entry.id   1921f6e60232c59ec95ab652cb52f660
#
_cell.length_a   1.000
_cell.length_b   1.000
_cell.length_c   1.000
_cell.angle_alpha   90.00
_cell.angle_beta   90.00
_cell.angle_gamma   90.00
#
_symmetry.space_group_name_H-M   'P 1'
#
loop_
_entity.id
_entity.type
_entity.pdbx_description
1 polymer ?
#
loop_
_entity_poly.entity_id
_entity_poly.type
_entity_poly.pdbx_seq_one_letter_code
_entity_poly.pdbx_strand_id
1 'polypeptide(L)'
;YTTLFRSCDQAINMLFDIIDMIPKTYRAQPFAVISYIMWWMGQEGAMASAISALAIDDQCSLAAIVCSAVERRIGPAWTSET
;
A
#
# COMPACT_ATOMS: atom_id res chain seq x y z
N TYR A 1 10.63 16.11 6.94
CA TYR A 1 10.83 14.96 6.06
C TYR A 1 10.77 13.65 6.82
N THR A 2 11.64 13.53 7.82
CA THR A 2 11.65 12.36 8.69
C THR A 2 10.32 12.21 9.45
N THR A 3 9.73 13.31 9.84
CA THR A 3 8.44 13.31 10.53
C THR A 3 7.33 12.75 9.64
N LEU A 4 7.36 13.10 8.34
CA LEU A 4 6.36 12.60 7.40
C LEU A 4 6.45 11.07 7.28
N PHE A 5 7.65 10.53 7.13
CA PHE A 5 7.82 9.08 7.03
C PHE A 5 7.44 8.36 8.32
N ARG A 6 7.72 8.97 9.47
CA ARG A 6 7.31 8.41 10.75
C ARG A 6 5.79 8.34 10.85
N SER A 7 5.08 9.37 10.39
CA SER A 7 3.63 9.37 10.38
C SER A 7 3.08 8.28 9.45
N CYS A 8 3.72 8.05 8.30
CA CYS A 8 3.33 6.97 7.40
C CYS A 8 3.55 5.60 8.03
N ASP A 9 4.67 5.40 8.73
CA ASP A 9 4.92 4.14 9.44
C ASP A 9 3.87 3.89 10.52
N GLN A 10 3.48 4.93 11.26
CA GLN A 10 2.43 4.81 12.25
C GLN A 10 1.10 4.47 11.62
N ALA A 11 0.79 5.06 10.46
CA ALA A 11 -0.45 4.76 9.74
C ALA A 11 -0.46 3.31 9.26
N ILE A 12 0.67 2.81 8.75
CA ILE A 12 0.77 1.42 8.31
C ILE A 12 0.56 0.48 9.49
N ASN A 13 1.18 0.75 10.62
CA ASN A 13 1.02 -0.08 11.81
C ASN A 13 -0.43 -0.09 12.29
N MET A 14 -1.09 1.06 12.29
CA MET A 14 -2.49 1.16 12.66
C MET A 14 -3.37 0.36 11.70
N LEU A 15 -3.08 0.41 10.40
CA LEU A 15 -3.84 -0.34 9.41
C LEU A 15 -3.66 -1.86 9.58
N PHE A 16 -2.46 -2.31 9.93
CA PHE A 16 -2.26 -3.73 10.24
C PHE A 16 -3.06 -4.15 11.47
N ASP A 17 -3.13 -3.31 12.50
CA ASP A 17 -3.96 -3.59 13.66
C ASP A 17 -5.44 -3.69 13.27
N ILE A 18 -5.92 -2.80 12.42
CA ILE A 18 -7.29 -2.83 11.93
C ILE A 18 -7.55 -4.12 11.15
N ILE A 19 -6.61 -4.53 10.30
CA ILE A 19 -6.74 -5.75 9.51
C ILE A 19 -6.98 -6.96 10.42
N ASP A 20 -6.28 -7.03 11.55
CA ASP A 20 -6.44 -8.13 12.49
C ASP A 20 -7.81 -8.14 13.16
N MET A 21 -8.50 -7.00 13.19
CA MET A 21 -9.78 -6.84 13.89
C MET A 21 -11.01 -6.99 13.01
N ILE A 22 -10.85 -6.97 11.68
CA ILE A 22 -12.00 -6.99 10.78
C ILE A 22 -12.09 -8.34 10.05
N PRO A 23 -13.31 -8.69 9.56
CA PRO A 23 -13.47 -9.93 8.78
C PRO A 23 -12.61 -9.92 7.53
N LYS A 24 -12.23 -11.12 7.10
CA LYS A 24 -11.32 -11.32 5.98
C LYS A 24 -11.78 -10.64 4.70
N THR A 25 -13.10 -10.65 4.46
CA THR A 25 -13.66 -10.08 3.24
C THR A 25 -13.53 -8.56 3.15
N TYR A 26 -13.29 -7.90 4.28
CA TYR A 26 -13.14 -6.44 4.32
C TYR A 26 -11.68 -5.99 4.39
N ARG A 27 -10.74 -6.92 4.31
CA ARG A 27 -9.31 -6.60 4.46
C ARG A 27 -8.67 -6.03 3.20
N ALA A 28 -9.36 -6.12 2.05
CA ALA A 28 -8.79 -5.66 0.78
C ALA A 28 -8.46 -4.17 0.81
N GLN A 29 -9.37 -3.35 1.30
CA GLN A 29 -9.17 -1.90 1.31
C GLN A 29 -7.99 -1.48 2.20
N PRO A 30 -7.88 -1.95 3.45
CA PRO A 30 -6.70 -1.63 4.26
C PRO A 30 -5.39 -2.09 3.61
N PHE A 31 -5.36 -3.28 3.01
CA PHE A 31 -4.16 -3.73 2.31
C PHE A 31 -3.83 -2.83 1.14
N ALA A 32 -4.84 -2.38 0.39
CA ALA A 32 -4.63 -1.48 -0.73
C ALA A 32 -4.07 -0.14 -0.27
N VAL A 33 -4.58 0.40 0.83
CA VAL A 33 -4.08 1.66 1.40
C VAL A 33 -2.64 1.48 1.87
N ILE A 34 -2.32 0.37 2.53
CA ILE A 34 -0.96 0.07 2.96
C ILE A 34 -0.03 0.02 1.74
N SER A 35 -0.45 -0.66 0.67
CA SER A 35 0.36 -0.77 -0.54
C SER A 35 0.63 0.61 -1.16
N TYR A 36 -0.38 1.47 -1.17
CA TYR A 36 -0.22 2.82 -1.69
C TYR A 36 0.78 3.63 -0.87
N ILE A 37 0.67 3.56 0.46
CA ILE A 37 1.59 4.27 1.35
C ILE A 37 3.01 3.75 1.17
N MET A 38 3.18 2.44 1.11
CA MET A 38 4.50 1.83 0.91
C MET A 38 5.11 2.23 -0.45
N TRP A 39 4.28 2.23 -1.51
CA TRP A 39 4.73 2.69 -2.81
C TRP A 39 5.18 4.15 -2.75
N TRP A 40 4.40 4.99 -2.09
CA TRP A 40 4.71 6.41 -1.96
C TRP A 40 6.02 6.64 -1.21
N MET A 41 6.30 5.81 -0.21
CA MET A 41 7.53 5.89 0.57
C MET A 41 8.72 5.23 -0.13
N GLY A 42 8.49 4.51 -1.23
CA GLY A 42 9.54 3.78 -1.91
C GLY A 42 9.90 2.47 -1.26
N GLN A 43 9.05 1.90 -0.43
CA GLN A 43 9.31 0.63 0.22
C GLN A 43 8.99 -0.56 -0.68
N GLU A 44 9.76 -1.64 -0.53
CA GLU A 44 9.64 -2.80 -1.39
C GLU A 44 8.37 -3.63 -1.13
N GLY A 45 7.75 -3.48 0.03
CA GLY A 45 6.57 -4.26 0.39
C GLY A 45 5.29 -3.88 -0.33
N ALA A 46 5.32 -2.82 -1.15
CA ALA A 46 4.11 -2.32 -1.81
C ALA A 46 3.46 -3.37 -2.70
N MET A 47 4.24 -4.06 -3.51
CA MET A 47 3.70 -5.09 -4.41
C MET A 47 3.06 -6.23 -3.63
N ALA A 48 3.71 -6.71 -2.58
CA ALA A 48 3.19 -7.80 -1.76
C ALA A 48 1.86 -7.43 -1.12
N SER A 49 1.75 -6.21 -0.58
CA SER A 49 0.51 -5.72 0.02
C SER A 49 -0.59 -5.57 -1.01
N ALA A 50 -0.26 -5.06 -2.21
CA ALA A 50 -1.24 -4.92 -3.29
C ALA A 50 -1.75 -6.27 -3.75
N ILE A 51 -0.86 -7.26 -3.88
CA ILE A 51 -1.25 -8.62 -4.25
C ILE A 51 -2.16 -9.23 -3.17
N SER A 52 -1.86 -8.98 -1.90
CA SER A 52 -2.72 -9.44 -0.80
C SER A 52 -4.12 -8.85 -0.91
N ALA A 53 -4.23 -7.57 -1.27
CA ALA A 53 -5.53 -6.94 -1.46
C ALA A 53 -6.27 -7.57 -2.64
N LEU A 54 -5.59 -7.80 -3.76
CA LEU A 54 -6.20 -8.38 -4.95
C LEU A 54 -6.60 -9.84 -4.74
N ALA A 55 -5.90 -10.56 -3.87
CA ALA A 55 -6.28 -11.93 -3.52
C ALA A 55 -7.60 -11.99 -2.77
N ILE A 56 -7.95 -10.92 -2.05
CA ILE A 56 -9.21 -10.83 -1.32
C ILE A 56 -10.31 -10.27 -2.23
N ASP A 57 -9.99 -9.25 -3.00
CA ASP A 57 -10.93 -8.58 -3.89
C ASP A 57 -10.21 -8.17 -5.17
N ASP A 58 -10.40 -8.95 -6.23
CA ASP A 58 -9.74 -8.71 -7.51
C ASP A 58 -10.26 -7.46 -8.24
N GLN A 59 -11.32 -6.84 -7.72
CA GLN A 59 -11.87 -5.61 -8.26
C GLN A 59 -11.33 -4.37 -7.53
N CYS A 60 -10.38 -4.54 -6.63
CA CYS A 60 -9.83 -3.40 -5.89
C CYS A 60 -8.96 -2.54 -6.81
N SER A 61 -9.50 -1.40 -7.26
CA SER A 61 -8.80 -0.56 -8.21
C SER A 61 -7.54 0.08 -7.65
N LEU A 62 -7.54 0.45 -6.37
CA LEU A 62 -6.33 1.04 -5.77
C LEU A 62 -5.18 0.06 -5.78
N ALA A 63 -5.44 -1.20 -5.40
CA ALA A 63 -4.40 -2.23 -5.42
C ALA A 63 -3.90 -2.49 -6.85
N ALA A 64 -4.82 -2.51 -7.81
CA ALA A 64 -4.45 -2.70 -9.22
C ALA A 64 -3.57 -1.56 -9.73
N ILE A 65 -3.89 -0.33 -9.34
CA ILE A 65 -3.09 0.84 -9.71
C ILE A 65 -1.69 0.74 -9.12
N VAL A 66 -1.57 0.37 -7.85
CA VAL A 66 -0.26 0.23 -7.21
C VAL A 66 0.55 -0.88 -7.89
N CYS A 67 -0.07 -2.02 -8.17
CA CYS A 67 0.61 -3.10 -8.89
C CYS A 67 1.14 -2.63 -10.25
N SER A 68 0.33 -1.92 -11.01
CA SER A 68 0.74 -1.39 -12.31
C SER A 68 1.90 -0.42 -12.18
N ALA A 69 1.83 0.47 -11.19
CA ALA A 69 2.89 1.45 -10.96
C ALA A 69 4.20 0.76 -10.61
N VAL A 70 4.16 -0.24 -9.74
CA VAL A 70 5.37 -0.97 -9.33
C VAL A 70 5.93 -1.76 -10.50
N GLU A 71 5.09 -2.44 -11.28
CA GLU A 71 5.54 -3.21 -12.44
C GLU A 71 6.20 -2.33 -13.49
N ARG A 72 5.69 -1.13 -13.69
CA ARG A 72 6.24 -0.18 -14.66
C ARG A 72 7.36 0.66 -14.09
N ARG A 73 7.70 0.42 -12.82
CA ARG A 73 8.74 1.18 -12.10
C ARG A 73 8.46 2.68 -12.08
N ILE A 74 7.17 3.03 -12.00
CA ILE A 74 6.76 4.42 -11.85
C ILE A 74 6.80 4.76 -10.37
N GLY A 75 7.60 5.76 -10.01
CA GLY A 75 7.65 6.25 -8.64
C GLY A 75 6.74 7.44 -8.43
N PRO A 76 6.48 7.79 -7.16
CA PRO A 76 5.76 9.04 -6.87
C PRO A 76 6.54 10.25 -7.35
N ALA A 77 5.88 11.38 -7.46
CA ALA A 77 6.49 12.59 -8.01
C ALA A 77 7.76 13.00 -7.28
N TRP A 78 7.82 12.78 -5.96
CA TRP A 78 8.99 13.19 -5.17
C TRP A 78 10.24 12.32 -5.42
N THR A 79 10.07 11.17 -6.09
CA THR A 79 11.19 10.29 -6.46
C THR A 79 11.55 10.37 -7.94
N SER A 80 10.82 11.16 -8.71
CA SER A 80 10.93 11.13 -10.17
C SER A 80 12.26 11.63 -10.71
N GLU A 81 13.07 12.28 -9.89
CA GLU A 81 14.35 12.83 -10.30
C GLU A 81 15.49 11.83 -10.29
N THR A 82 15.23 10.67 -9.75
CA THR A 82 16.23 9.62 -9.75
C THR A 82 16.01 8.70 -10.94
#